data_3b358871c833245a4c4d4cc5126a6d5d
#
_entry.id   3b358871c833245a4c4d4cc5126a6d5d
#
_cell.length_a   1.000
_cell.length_b   1.000
_cell.length_c   1.000
_cell.angle_alpha   90.00
_cell.angle_beta   90.00
_cell.angle_gamma   90.00
#
_symmetry.space_group_name_H-M   'P 1'
#
loop_
_entity.id
_entity.type
_entity.pdbx_description
1 polymer ?
#
loop_
_entity_poly.entity_id
_entity_poly.type
_entity_poly.pdbx_seq_one_letter_code
_entity_poly.pdbx_strand_id
1 'polypeptide(L)'
;MVANISIDFDPAKNEVYLLGDISALQKHRYAWRYVRDYLHPAVEADHITIPIGEKEPFDVMSDVSAMLSIYGFTETQSDSSEKVIHDYYEEERRFAEFSKKALHIRNNDCDAEEFKDFTDSVAANLTARSLYPLQLLSAYHMAFSQNACNFSVPGAGKTSIVYGAYAYLHNLPEDDPKHIDRL
;
A
#
# COMPACT_ATOMS: atom_id res chain seq x y z
N MET A 1 37.89 -6.76 4.08
CA MET A 1 36.83 -6.39 3.12
C MET A 1 35.51 -6.81 3.77
N VAL A 2 34.55 -5.93 3.85
CA VAL A 2 33.20 -6.28 4.36
C VAL A 2 32.50 -7.08 3.27
N ALA A 3 31.89 -8.21 3.63
CA ALA A 3 31.21 -9.07 2.67
C ALA A 3 29.91 -8.38 2.19
N ASN A 4 29.69 -8.42 0.88
CA ASN A 4 28.52 -7.79 0.25
C ASN A 4 27.52 -8.85 -0.23
N ILE A 5 26.25 -8.65 0.12
CA ILE A 5 25.13 -9.49 -0.32
C ILE A 5 24.20 -8.64 -1.19
N SER A 6 23.90 -9.12 -2.38
CA SER A 6 22.90 -8.51 -3.24
C SER A 6 21.55 -9.19 -2.98
N ILE A 7 20.50 -8.36 -2.82
CA ILE A 7 19.12 -8.82 -2.68
C ILE A 7 18.44 -8.57 -4.03
N ASP A 8 17.86 -9.63 -4.59
CA ASP A 8 17.08 -9.59 -5.82
C ASP A 8 15.69 -10.19 -5.59
N PHE A 9 14.69 -9.74 -6.34
CA PHE A 9 13.33 -10.23 -6.26
C PHE A 9 12.80 -10.67 -7.62
N ASP A 10 12.32 -11.90 -7.71
CA ASP A 10 11.64 -12.42 -8.89
C ASP A 10 10.12 -12.45 -8.66
N PRO A 11 9.36 -11.51 -9.24
CA PRO A 11 7.91 -11.46 -9.06
C PRO A 11 7.18 -12.64 -9.72
N ALA A 12 7.78 -13.28 -10.74
CA ALA A 12 7.14 -14.40 -11.42
C ALA A 12 7.16 -15.68 -10.59
N LYS A 13 8.18 -15.84 -9.75
CA LYS A 13 8.33 -17.00 -8.86
C LYS A 13 7.91 -16.71 -7.43
N ASN A 14 7.75 -15.44 -7.09
CA ASN A 14 7.51 -14.96 -5.72
C ASN A 14 8.62 -15.38 -4.76
N GLU A 15 9.87 -15.11 -5.15
CA GLU A 15 11.07 -15.51 -4.44
C GLU A 15 12.07 -14.35 -4.31
N VAL A 16 12.77 -14.31 -3.18
CA VAL A 16 13.91 -13.41 -2.96
C VAL A 16 15.20 -14.20 -3.11
N TYR A 17 16.14 -13.65 -3.86
CA TYR A 17 17.47 -14.22 -4.05
C TYR A 17 18.52 -13.42 -3.31
N LEU A 18 19.41 -14.13 -2.63
CA LEU A 18 20.63 -13.56 -2.07
C LEU A 18 21.81 -14.01 -2.90
N LEU A 19 22.56 -13.05 -3.43
CA LEU A 19 23.71 -13.26 -4.31
C LEU A 19 24.97 -12.60 -3.72
N GLY A 20 26.13 -12.87 -4.29
CA GLY A 20 27.40 -12.25 -3.89
C GLY A 20 28.17 -13.11 -2.89
N ASP A 21 28.59 -12.55 -1.76
CA ASP A 21 29.46 -13.23 -0.79
C ASP A 21 28.73 -14.29 0.07
N ILE A 22 27.95 -15.17 -0.58
CA ILE A 22 27.12 -16.19 0.07
C ILE A 22 27.94 -17.09 1.01
N SER A 23 29.16 -17.43 0.63
CA SER A 23 30.02 -18.25 1.48
C SER A 23 30.42 -17.55 2.79
N ALA A 24 30.52 -16.22 2.80
CA ALA A 24 30.73 -15.43 4.00
C ALA A 24 29.50 -15.45 4.91
N LEU A 25 28.30 -15.30 4.33
CA LEU A 25 27.04 -15.41 5.05
C LEU A 25 26.87 -16.78 5.70
N GLN A 26 27.13 -17.86 4.96
CA GLN A 26 27.07 -19.24 5.47
C GLN A 26 28.06 -19.54 6.59
N LYS A 27 29.26 -18.93 6.56
CA LYS A 27 30.27 -19.05 7.61
C LYS A 27 29.95 -18.25 8.86
N HIS A 28 29.11 -17.22 8.75
CA HIS A 28 28.73 -16.40 9.89
C HIS A 28 27.65 -17.10 10.72
N ARG A 29 28.06 -17.73 11.82
CA ARG A 29 27.21 -18.66 12.62
C ARG A 29 25.80 -18.15 12.93
N TYR A 30 25.66 -16.89 13.36
CA TYR A 30 24.37 -16.35 13.80
C TYR A 30 23.51 -15.88 12.62
N ALA A 31 24.10 -15.23 11.63
CA ALA A 31 23.39 -14.82 10.42
C ALA A 31 22.87 -16.05 9.65
N TRP A 32 23.72 -17.08 9.48
CA TRP A 32 23.32 -18.31 8.82
C TRP A 32 22.22 -19.06 9.56
N ARG A 33 22.30 -19.08 10.90
CA ARG A 33 21.22 -19.66 11.72
C ARG A 33 19.90 -18.93 11.51
N TYR A 34 19.91 -17.59 11.47
CA TYR A 34 18.71 -16.80 11.21
C TYR A 34 18.11 -17.14 9.84
N VAL A 35 18.91 -17.08 8.77
CA VAL A 35 18.47 -17.40 7.42
C VAL A 35 17.82 -18.78 7.37
N ARG A 36 18.51 -19.80 7.90
CA ARG A 36 18.04 -21.18 7.87
C ARG A 36 16.77 -21.41 8.69
N ASP A 37 16.72 -20.88 9.92
CA ASP A 37 15.68 -21.22 10.89
C ASP A 37 14.40 -20.37 10.69
N TYR A 38 14.50 -19.17 10.13
CA TYR A 38 13.37 -18.24 9.97
C TYR A 38 12.95 -17.98 8.53
N LEU A 39 13.87 -18.07 7.57
CA LEU A 39 13.59 -17.79 6.17
C LEU A 39 13.44 -19.06 5.32
N HIS A 40 13.76 -20.23 5.86
CA HIS A 40 13.61 -21.54 5.21
C HIS A 40 14.15 -21.60 3.77
N PRO A 41 15.42 -21.21 3.54
CA PRO A 41 15.96 -21.05 2.21
C PRO A 41 16.20 -22.36 1.49
N ALA A 42 16.14 -22.33 0.15
CA ALA A 42 16.85 -23.28 -0.69
C ALA A 42 18.26 -22.73 -0.98
N VAL A 43 19.27 -23.57 -0.83
CA VAL A 43 20.67 -23.19 -1.01
C VAL A 43 21.21 -23.79 -2.28
N GLU A 44 21.69 -22.95 -3.17
CA GLU A 44 22.33 -23.33 -4.42
C GLU A 44 23.82 -23.00 -4.41
N ALA A 45 24.52 -23.30 -5.48
CA ALA A 45 25.99 -23.14 -5.51
C ALA A 45 26.42 -21.66 -5.49
N ASP A 46 25.64 -20.79 -6.09
CA ASP A 46 25.93 -19.37 -6.36
C ASP A 46 24.94 -18.40 -5.74
N HIS A 47 23.82 -18.90 -5.20
CA HIS A 47 22.80 -18.07 -4.56
C HIS A 47 22.01 -18.82 -3.49
N ILE A 48 21.23 -18.06 -2.71
CA ILE A 48 20.26 -18.55 -1.74
C ILE A 48 18.90 -18.05 -2.17
N THR A 49 17.94 -18.96 -2.33
CA THR A 49 16.54 -18.65 -2.66
C THR A 49 15.70 -18.67 -1.39
N ILE A 50 14.96 -17.60 -1.14
CA ILE A 50 14.04 -17.46 -0.01
C ILE A 50 12.61 -17.41 -0.56
N PRO A 51 11.78 -18.41 -0.29
CA PRO A 51 10.39 -18.40 -0.71
C PRO A 51 9.61 -17.38 0.14
N ILE A 52 8.82 -16.52 -0.49
CA ILE A 52 8.02 -15.51 0.20
C ILE A 52 6.78 -16.13 0.85
N GLY A 53 6.16 -17.11 0.17
CA GLY A 53 4.95 -17.77 0.66
C GLY A 53 3.74 -16.84 0.69
N GLU A 54 3.11 -16.72 1.86
CA GLU A 54 1.95 -15.84 2.10
C GLU A 54 2.34 -14.44 2.63
N LYS A 55 3.64 -14.17 2.79
CA LYS A 55 4.13 -12.86 3.26
C LYS A 55 4.15 -11.84 2.12
N GLU A 56 4.23 -10.57 2.48
CA GLU A 56 4.51 -9.52 1.51
C GLU A 56 6.00 -9.53 1.12
N PRO A 57 6.34 -9.29 -0.16
CA PRO A 57 7.74 -9.23 -0.60
C PRO A 57 8.59 -8.24 0.19
N PHE A 58 8.03 -7.08 0.50
CA PHE A 58 8.69 -6.04 1.30
C PHE A 58 9.10 -6.56 2.69
N ASP A 59 8.23 -7.30 3.38
CA ASP A 59 8.50 -7.80 4.72
C ASP A 59 9.70 -8.75 4.72
N VAL A 60 9.74 -9.67 3.76
CA VAL A 60 10.86 -10.63 3.64
C VAL A 60 12.17 -9.92 3.32
N MET A 61 12.16 -8.96 2.40
CA MET A 61 13.36 -8.18 2.07
C MET A 61 13.82 -7.31 3.24
N SER A 62 12.88 -6.69 3.96
CA SER A 62 13.17 -5.90 5.16
C SER A 62 13.79 -6.74 6.27
N ASP A 63 13.28 -7.95 6.51
CA ASP A 63 13.84 -8.91 7.47
C ASP A 63 15.27 -9.30 7.08
N VAL A 64 15.54 -9.53 5.79
CA VAL A 64 16.88 -9.83 5.26
C VAL A 64 17.81 -8.65 5.46
N SER A 65 17.42 -7.44 5.05
CA SER A 65 18.21 -6.21 5.20
C SER A 65 18.57 -5.94 6.66
N ALA A 66 17.59 -6.06 7.56
CA ALA A 66 17.81 -5.89 8.99
C ALA A 66 18.84 -6.92 9.52
N MET A 67 18.70 -8.18 9.12
CA MET A 67 19.63 -9.23 9.50
C MET A 67 21.04 -8.95 8.97
N LEU A 68 21.20 -8.59 7.70
CA LEU A 68 22.51 -8.26 7.10
C LEU A 68 23.17 -7.11 7.85
N SER A 69 22.42 -6.04 8.14
CA SER A 69 22.91 -4.89 8.90
C SER A 69 23.36 -5.26 10.32
N ILE A 70 22.56 -6.05 11.05
CA ILE A 70 22.88 -6.48 12.43
C ILE A 70 24.18 -7.28 12.48
N TYR A 71 24.44 -8.11 11.47
CA TYR A 71 25.62 -8.98 11.43
C TYR A 71 26.80 -8.39 10.65
N GLY A 72 26.72 -7.12 10.24
CA GLY A 72 27.83 -6.37 9.67
C GLY A 72 28.14 -6.70 8.21
N PHE A 73 27.15 -7.18 7.45
CA PHE A 73 27.21 -7.29 6.00
C PHE A 73 26.82 -5.96 5.35
N THR A 74 27.40 -5.68 4.19
CA THR A 74 26.86 -4.65 3.29
C THR A 74 25.84 -5.27 2.34
N GLU A 75 24.86 -4.48 1.94
CA GLU A 75 23.85 -4.92 0.99
C GLU A 75 23.80 -4.05 -0.25
N THR A 76 23.36 -4.63 -1.35
CA THR A 76 22.95 -3.94 -2.57
C THR A 76 21.58 -4.48 -2.98
N GLN A 77 20.74 -3.60 -3.54
CA GLN A 77 19.41 -3.97 -4.04
C GLN A 77 19.48 -4.05 -5.57
N SER A 78 18.77 -5.01 -6.17
CA SER A 78 18.49 -4.99 -7.60
C SER A 78 17.40 -3.99 -7.94
N ASP A 79 17.25 -3.63 -9.21
CA ASP A 79 16.19 -2.73 -9.69
C ASP A 79 14.79 -3.26 -9.33
N SER A 80 14.59 -4.58 -9.37
CA SER A 80 13.32 -5.21 -8.99
C SER A 80 13.03 -5.09 -7.50
N SER A 81 14.04 -5.25 -6.65
CA SER A 81 13.93 -5.08 -5.20
C SER A 81 13.70 -3.61 -4.83
N GLU A 82 14.46 -2.69 -5.43
CA GLU A 82 14.27 -1.24 -5.23
C GLU A 82 12.85 -0.80 -5.59
N LYS A 83 12.29 -1.35 -6.67
CA LYS A 83 10.92 -1.06 -7.08
C LYS A 83 9.90 -1.49 -6.02
N VAL A 84 10.00 -2.70 -5.48
CA VAL A 84 9.09 -3.18 -4.42
C VAL A 84 9.16 -2.29 -3.18
N ILE A 85 10.37 -1.91 -2.77
CA ILE A 85 10.59 -1.02 -1.63
C ILE A 85 9.96 0.36 -1.90
N HIS A 86 10.17 0.90 -3.09
CA HIS A 86 9.59 2.19 -3.50
C HIS A 86 8.07 2.14 -3.52
N ASP A 87 7.49 1.12 -4.16
CA ASP A 87 6.03 0.97 -4.27
C ASP A 87 5.36 0.84 -2.89
N TYR A 88 5.98 0.11 -1.96
CA TYR A 88 5.52 0.01 -0.57
C TYR A 88 5.48 1.36 0.13
N TYR A 89 6.57 2.14 0.09
CA TYR A 89 6.60 3.45 0.73
C TYR A 89 5.66 4.47 0.08
N GLU A 90 5.46 4.38 -1.23
CA GLU A 90 4.47 5.21 -1.92
C GLU A 90 3.04 4.87 -1.50
N GLU A 91 2.72 3.59 -1.31
CA GLU A 91 1.41 3.15 -0.80
C GLU A 91 1.18 3.63 0.64
N GLU A 92 2.16 3.45 1.53
CA GLU A 92 2.12 3.94 2.91
C GLU A 92 1.92 5.47 2.96
N ARG A 93 2.62 6.21 2.11
CA ARG A 93 2.47 7.66 2.02
C ARG A 93 1.06 8.05 1.57
N ARG A 94 0.54 7.42 0.53
CA ARG A 94 -0.84 7.63 0.05
C ARG A 94 -1.86 7.33 1.16
N PHE A 95 -1.68 6.22 1.86
CA PHE A 95 -2.54 5.86 2.98
C PHE A 95 -2.53 6.91 4.09
N ALA A 96 -1.35 7.40 4.45
CA ALA A 96 -1.21 8.46 5.46
C ALA A 96 -1.90 9.77 5.02
N GLU A 97 -1.76 10.17 3.75
CA GLU A 97 -2.42 11.35 3.18
C GLU A 97 -3.95 11.21 3.19
N PHE A 98 -4.49 10.06 2.76
CA PHE A 98 -5.92 9.77 2.81
C PHE A 98 -6.47 9.77 4.23
N SER A 99 -5.74 9.15 5.16
CA SER A 99 -6.14 9.08 6.58
C SER A 99 -6.18 10.47 7.20
N LYS A 100 -5.19 11.32 6.90
CA LYS A 100 -5.16 12.72 7.35
C LYS A 100 -6.34 13.50 6.78
N LYS A 101 -6.61 13.39 5.49
CA LYS A 101 -7.75 14.05 4.84
C LYS A 101 -9.09 13.59 5.42
N ALA A 102 -9.27 12.29 5.61
CA ALA A 102 -10.47 11.74 6.23
C ALA A 102 -10.70 12.29 7.64
N LEU A 103 -9.62 12.47 8.42
CA LEU A 103 -9.69 13.06 9.74
C LEU A 103 -10.12 14.53 9.70
N HIS A 104 -9.58 15.34 8.77
CA HIS A 104 -10.01 16.73 8.58
C HIS A 104 -11.50 16.82 8.22
N ILE A 105 -11.97 16.01 7.29
CA ILE A 105 -13.39 15.96 6.91
C ILE A 105 -14.27 15.59 8.11
N ARG A 106 -13.87 14.56 8.88
CA ARG A 106 -14.58 14.13 10.08
C ARG A 106 -14.65 15.22 11.14
N ASN A 107 -13.61 16.03 11.28
CA ASN A 107 -13.55 17.12 12.23
C ASN A 107 -14.23 18.42 11.72
N ASN A 108 -14.89 18.35 10.56
CA ASN A 108 -15.53 19.50 9.91
C ASN A 108 -14.51 20.60 9.55
N ASP A 109 -13.30 20.24 9.26
CA ASP A 109 -12.17 21.05 8.83
C ASP A 109 -11.74 20.63 7.43
N CYS A 110 -12.68 20.70 6.49
CA CYS A 110 -12.44 20.35 5.09
C CYS A 110 -12.27 21.63 4.25
N ASP A 111 -11.59 21.47 3.11
CA ASP A 111 -11.48 22.53 2.13
C ASP A 111 -12.85 22.85 1.55
N ALA A 112 -13.28 24.12 1.72
CA ALA A 112 -14.61 24.54 1.32
C ALA A 112 -14.80 24.60 -0.21
N GLU A 113 -13.73 24.89 -0.96
CA GLU A 113 -13.77 24.92 -2.42
C GLU A 113 -13.85 23.49 -2.98
N GLU A 114 -13.01 22.59 -2.48
CA GLU A 114 -13.06 21.17 -2.84
C GLU A 114 -14.42 20.54 -2.49
N PHE A 115 -14.97 20.84 -1.32
CA PHE A 115 -16.30 20.35 -0.95
C PHE A 115 -17.41 20.91 -1.86
N LYS A 116 -17.27 22.16 -2.28
CA LYS A 116 -18.18 22.78 -3.23
C LYS A 116 -18.11 22.08 -4.59
N ASP A 117 -16.91 21.84 -5.12
CA ASP A 117 -16.71 21.16 -6.40
C ASP A 117 -17.26 19.72 -6.36
N PHE A 118 -17.06 19.02 -5.24
CA PHE A 118 -17.69 17.71 -5.01
C PHE A 118 -19.21 17.80 -5.06
N THR A 119 -19.82 18.76 -4.36
CA THR A 119 -21.29 18.91 -4.31
C THR A 119 -21.86 19.28 -5.66
N ASP A 120 -21.20 20.16 -6.42
CA ASP A 120 -21.60 20.55 -7.77
C ASP A 120 -21.53 19.36 -8.73
N SER A 121 -20.45 18.56 -8.64
CA SER A 121 -20.31 17.33 -9.42
C SER A 121 -21.39 16.30 -9.09
N VAL A 122 -21.67 16.06 -7.80
CA VAL A 122 -22.75 15.16 -7.38
C VAL A 122 -24.11 15.65 -7.88
N ALA A 123 -24.41 16.95 -7.79
CA ALA A 123 -25.66 17.51 -8.27
C ALA A 123 -25.84 17.36 -9.79
N ALA A 124 -24.75 17.49 -10.55
CA ALA A 124 -24.77 17.32 -12.01
C ALA A 124 -24.98 15.85 -12.44
N ASN A 125 -24.43 14.89 -11.69
CA ASN A 125 -24.35 13.48 -12.11
C ASN A 125 -25.37 12.57 -11.39
N LEU A 126 -25.89 12.97 -10.23
CA LEU A 126 -26.95 12.25 -9.50
C LEU A 126 -28.32 12.90 -9.73
N THR A 127 -28.82 12.86 -10.95
CA THR A 127 -30.05 13.57 -11.37
C THR A 127 -31.34 12.99 -10.79
N ALA A 128 -31.32 11.72 -10.34
CA ALA A 128 -32.53 11.03 -9.85
C ALA A 128 -33.00 11.52 -8.45
N ARG A 129 -32.10 12.14 -7.68
CA ARG A 129 -32.40 12.66 -6.33
C ARG A 129 -31.37 13.68 -5.86
N SER A 130 -31.75 14.52 -4.93
CA SER A 130 -30.84 15.40 -4.19
C SER A 130 -30.45 14.77 -2.86
N LEU A 131 -29.20 14.94 -2.46
CA LEU A 131 -28.72 14.52 -1.14
C LEU A 131 -28.91 15.63 -0.11
N TYR A 132 -29.28 15.26 1.10
CA TYR A 132 -29.30 16.19 2.23
C TYR A 132 -27.85 16.55 2.65
N PRO A 133 -27.63 17.70 3.34
CA PRO A 133 -26.29 18.14 3.73
C PRO A 133 -25.45 17.09 4.45
N LEU A 134 -26.03 16.34 5.40
CA LEU A 134 -25.32 15.26 6.10
C LEU A 134 -25.00 14.06 5.20
N GLN A 135 -25.83 13.81 4.19
CA GLN A 135 -25.56 12.76 3.21
C GLN A 135 -24.45 13.21 2.25
N LEU A 136 -24.41 14.48 1.84
CA LEU A 136 -23.32 15.04 1.04
C LEU A 136 -21.99 14.97 1.79
N LEU A 137 -21.95 15.39 3.06
CA LEU A 137 -20.73 15.28 3.87
C LEU A 137 -20.27 13.84 4.05
N SER A 138 -21.20 12.91 4.25
CA SER A 138 -20.89 11.48 4.37
C SER A 138 -20.39 10.88 3.04
N ALA A 139 -20.98 11.30 1.91
CA ALA A 139 -20.55 10.89 0.58
C ALA A 139 -19.15 11.46 0.24
N TYR A 140 -18.90 12.71 0.61
CA TYR A 140 -17.60 13.36 0.48
C TYR A 140 -16.54 12.63 1.30
N HIS A 141 -16.81 12.35 2.57
CA HIS A 141 -15.90 11.54 3.41
C HIS A 141 -15.61 10.17 2.77
N MET A 142 -16.63 9.50 2.23
CA MET A 142 -16.48 8.20 1.58
C MET A 142 -15.63 8.29 0.30
N ALA A 143 -15.80 9.33 -0.51
CA ALA A 143 -15.06 9.53 -1.76
C ALA A 143 -13.58 9.89 -1.54
N PHE A 144 -13.26 10.50 -0.40
CA PHE A 144 -11.91 10.96 -0.08
C PHE A 144 -11.20 10.15 1.01
N SER A 145 -11.82 9.07 1.49
CA SER A 145 -11.19 8.11 2.42
C SER A 145 -10.87 6.83 1.67
N GLN A 146 -9.71 6.25 1.91
CA GLN A 146 -9.33 4.97 1.30
C GLN A 146 -10.23 3.83 1.79
N ASN A 147 -10.56 3.84 3.09
CA ASN A 147 -11.48 2.90 3.71
C ASN A 147 -12.49 3.67 4.57
N ALA A 148 -13.75 3.72 4.16
CA ALA A 148 -14.81 4.38 4.89
C ALA A 148 -15.90 3.42 5.33
N CYS A 149 -16.27 3.46 6.62
CA CYS A 149 -17.40 2.75 7.15
C CYS A 149 -18.53 3.72 7.47
N ASN A 150 -19.74 3.45 6.95
CA ASN A 150 -20.91 4.26 7.23
C ASN A 150 -21.80 3.59 8.30
N PHE A 151 -21.67 4.04 9.54
CA PHE A 151 -22.45 3.56 10.69
C PHE A 151 -23.71 4.38 10.96
N SER A 152 -24.20 5.15 10.01
CA SER A 152 -25.43 5.92 10.21
C SER A 152 -26.63 5.02 10.53
N VAL A 153 -27.59 5.58 11.26
CA VAL A 153 -28.81 4.86 11.69
C VAL A 153 -29.62 4.30 10.51
N PRO A 154 -30.45 3.26 10.72
CA PRO A 154 -31.39 2.80 9.71
C PRO A 154 -32.28 3.96 9.23
N GLY A 155 -32.48 4.06 7.91
CA GLY A 155 -33.25 5.15 7.31
C GLY A 155 -32.49 6.43 6.98
N ALA A 156 -31.22 6.57 7.40
CA ALA A 156 -30.39 7.75 7.07
C ALA A 156 -30.07 7.91 5.57
N GLY A 157 -30.43 6.93 4.73
CA GLY A 157 -30.20 6.97 3.30
C GLY A 157 -28.79 6.52 2.89
N LYS A 158 -28.24 5.47 3.55
CA LYS A 158 -26.91 4.92 3.25
C LYS A 158 -26.69 4.66 1.76
N THR A 159 -27.67 4.06 1.09
CA THR A 159 -27.63 3.82 -0.36
C THR A 159 -27.46 5.11 -1.14
N SER A 160 -28.16 6.19 -0.75
CA SER A 160 -28.03 7.50 -1.40
C SER A 160 -26.64 8.10 -1.20
N ILE A 161 -26.03 7.91 -0.03
CA ILE A 161 -24.66 8.33 0.28
C ILE A 161 -23.65 7.61 -0.63
N VAL A 162 -23.79 6.28 -0.78
CA VAL A 162 -22.94 5.47 -1.66
C VAL A 162 -23.08 5.92 -3.12
N TYR A 163 -24.30 6.15 -3.60
CA TYR A 163 -24.52 6.67 -4.96
C TYR A 163 -23.96 8.08 -5.15
N GLY A 164 -23.98 8.92 -4.12
CA GLY A 164 -23.34 10.24 -4.18
C GLY A 164 -21.84 10.16 -4.34
N ALA A 165 -21.17 9.32 -3.55
CA ALA A 165 -19.75 9.07 -3.69
C ALA A 165 -19.42 8.46 -5.08
N TYR A 166 -20.19 7.48 -5.53
CA TYR A 166 -20.03 6.89 -6.86
C TYR A 166 -20.20 7.91 -7.98
N ALA A 167 -21.25 8.74 -7.94
CA ALA A 167 -21.49 9.75 -8.97
C ALA A 167 -20.32 10.74 -9.12
N TYR A 168 -19.61 11.06 -8.04
CA TYR A 168 -18.40 11.85 -8.09
C TYR A 168 -17.22 11.05 -8.68
N LEU A 169 -16.92 9.88 -8.11
CA LEU A 169 -15.73 9.08 -8.47
C LEU A 169 -15.78 8.57 -9.91
N HIS A 170 -16.96 8.17 -10.39
CA HIS A 170 -17.16 7.70 -11.78
C HIS A 170 -17.01 8.83 -12.82
N ASN A 171 -17.19 10.08 -12.44
CA ASN A 171 -17.05 11.22 -13.33
C ASN A 171 -15.65 11.89 -13.25
N LEU A 172 -14.74 11.34 -12.47
CA LEU A 172 -13.34 11.72 -12.55
C LEU A 172 -12.73 11.28 -13.89
N PRO A 173 -11.65 11.91 -14.36
CA PRO A 173 -10.90 11.44 -15.52
C PRO A 173 -10.50 9.96 -15.37
N GLU A 174 -10.46 9.21 -16.47
CA GLU A 174 -10.13 7.77 -16.45
C GLU A 174 -8.69 7.49 -15.94
N ASP A 175 -7.80 8.47 -16.05
CA ASP A 175 -6.43 8.44 -15.53
C ASP A 175 -6.32 8.88 -14.06
N ASP A 176 -7.39 9.35 -13.43
CA ASP A 176 -7.42 9.65 -12.00
C ASP A 176 -7.39 8.35 -11.18
N PRO A 177 -6.46 8.20 -10.22
CA PRO A 177 -6.35 6.98 -9.41
C PRO A 177 -7.57 6.68 -8.54
N LYS A 178 -8.51 7.62 -8.41
CA LYS A 178 -9.79 7.45 -7.70
C LYS A 178 -10.96 7.12 -8.62
N HIS A 179 -10.74 7.16 -9.94
CA HIS A 179 -11.81 6.81 -10.90
C HIS A 179 -12.28 5.38 -10.68
N ILE A 180 -13.60 5.17 -10.73
CA ILE A 180 -14.21 3.84 -10.62
C ILE A 180 -15.23 3.62 -11.72
N ASP A 181 -15.17 2.49 -12.40
CA ASP A 181 -16.11 2.11 -13.47
C ASP A 181 -17.40 1.51 -12.93
N ARG A 182 -17.34 0.84 -11.78
CA ARG A 182 -18.46 0.04 -11.23
C ARG A 182 -18.59 0.23 -9.72
N LEU A 183 -19.83 0.15 -9.26
CA LEU A 183 -20.20 0.16 -7.85
C LEU A 183 -20.37 -1.26 -7.34
#